data_8b38e2597614ebc8cd8cc2f8f2daa8c6
#
_entry.id   8b38e2597614ebc8cd8cc2f8f2daa8c6
#
_cell.length_a   1.000
_cell.length_b   1.000
_cell.length_c   1.000
_cell.angle_alpha   90.00
_cell.angle_beta   90.00
_cell.angle_gamma   90.00
#
_symmetry.space_group_name_H-M   'P 1'
#
loop_
_entity.id
_entity.type
_entity.pdbx_description
1 polymer ?
#
loop_
_entity_poly.entity_id
_entity_poly.type
_entity_poly.pdbx_seq_one_letter_code
_entity_poly.pdbx_strand_id
1 'polypeptide(L)'
;MGAMSQAVPTKVMADSCGNNYDFCNGTNLETHPRGGESTHRQYWGEIVPGGLGARATKDGLSAMACHVTNCPIPPLEAQEIEAPMMFVERALLPDSEGAGKYRSGFAQRRKWKIMGYDGLLSHVSQKSFIPPQGLFGGEPGRCSQWIINEGKPNERVLEYSMGDVIPLEYGDTVTCLTASGGGYGDPFERDVALVLEDVTLGLVSIERAKNVYGVAIDPATLTVDAEATQALRAARK
;
A
#
# COMPACT_ATOMS: atom_id res chain seq x y z
N MET A 1 12.16 -15.23 -1.03
CA MET A 1 10.78 -15.68 -0.70
C MET A 1 10.02 -16.12 -1.96
N GLY A 2 9.99 -15.34 -3.04
CA GLY A 2 9.27 -15.72 -4.26
C GLY A 2 9.61 -17.11 -4.82
N ALA A 3 10.89 -17.47 -4.86
CA ALA A 3 11.31 -18.82 -5.28
C ALA A 3 10.82 -19.93 -4.34
N MET A 4 10.79 -19.67 -3.02
CA MET A 4 10.23 -20.63 -2.05
C MET A 4 8.72 -20.76 -2.19
N SER A 5 8.03 -19.66 -2.50
CA SER A 5 6.58 -19.68 -2.73
C SER A 5 6.21 -20.55 -3.93
N GLN A 6 7.01 -20.51 -4.98
CA GLN A 6 6.82 -21.37 -6.15
C GLN A 6 7.17 -22.83 -5.89
N ALA A 7 8.20 -23.09 -5.07
CA ALA A 7 8.66 -24.46 -4.77
C ALA A 7 7.75 -25.20 -3.78
N VAL A 8 7.21 -24.50 -2.79
CA VAL A 8 6.37 -25.08 -1.73
C VAL A 8 5.12 -24.23 -1.47
N PRO A 9 4.25 -24.04 -2.45
CA PRO A 9 3.20 -23.03 -2.43
C PRO A 9 2.13 -23.24 -1.34
N THR A 10 1.92 -24.46 -0.91
CA THR A 10 0.98 -24.77 0.17
C THR A 10 1.49 -24.45 1.58
N LYS A 11 2.79 -24.19 1.73
CA LYS A 11 3.46 -23.92 3.01
C LYS A 11 3.83 -22.47 3.22
N VAL A 12 3.89 -21.69 2.14
CA VAL A 12 4.29 -20.28 2.16
C VAL A 12 3.22 -19.40 1.51
N MET A 13 3.30 -18.10 1.74
CA MET A 13 2.43 -17.13 1.09
C MET A 13 2.93 -16.80 -0.32
N ALA A 14 2.07 -16.23 -1.16
CA ALA A 14 2.45 -15.58 -2.40
C ALA A 14 3.43 -14.43 -2.12
N ASP A 15 4.00 -13.85 -3.17
CA ASP A 15 5.00 -12.79 -2.98
C ASP A 15 4.39 -11.58 -2.26
N SER A 16 5.19 -10.89 -1.45
CA SER A 16 4.74 -9.82 -0.57
C SER A 16 5.27 -8.46 -1.01
N CYS A 17 4.71 -7.41 -0.46
CA CYS A 17 4.99 -6.01 -0.79
C CYS A 17 6.47 -5.61 -0.76
N GLY A 18 7.31 -6.28 0.01
CA GLY A 18 8.61 -5.74 0.36
C GLY A 18 8.47 -4.55 1.33
N ASN A 19 9.58 -3.91 1.65
CA ASN A 19 9.62 -2.77 2.53
C ASN A 19 9.81 -1.47 1.74
N ASN A 20 9.19 -0.42 2.21
CA ASN A 20 9.46 0.93 1.81
C ASN A 20 10.01 1.69 3.02
N TYR A 21 10.98 2.52 2.80
CA TYR A 21 11.62 3.34 3.84
C TYR A 21 11.65 4.77 3.35
N ASP A 22 11.38 5.70 4.22
CA ASP A 22 11.70 7.08 4.01
C ASP A 22 12.46 7.64 5.22
N PHE A 23 13.39 8.49 4.91
CA PHE A 23 14.15 9.27 5.88
C PHE A 23 14.06 10.71 5.43
N CYS A 24 13.62 11.57 6.31
CA CYS A 24 13.60 13.00 6.06
C CYS A 24 14.42 13.70 7.13
N ASN A 25 15.18 14.67 6.75
CA ASN A 25 15.74 15.63 7.68
C ASN A 25 15.27 17.02 7.28
N GLY A 26 15.02 17.87 8.25
CA GLY A 26 14.60 19.24 8.04
C GLY A 26 15.02 20.11 9.18
N THR A 27 15.23 21.40 8.89
CA THR A 27 15.50 22.42 9.89
C THR A 27 14.19 23.10 10.25
N ASN A 28 13.85 23.12 11.53
CA ASN A 28 12.74 23.91 12.03
C ASN A 28 13.30 25.06 12.87
N LEU A 29 13.42 26.23 12.27
CA LEU A 29 14.02 27.38 12.92
C LEU A 29 13.06 28.15 13.86
N GLU A 30 11.73 28.03 13.64
CA GLU A 30 10.78 28.94 14.30
C GLU A 30 9.85 28.29 15.33
N THR A 31 9.69 26.97 15.32
CA THR A 31 8.63 26.33 16.10
C THR A 31 9.04 25.07 16.85
N HIS A 32 10.28 24.96 17.29
CA HIS A 32 10.62 23.83 18.15
C HIS A 32 9.78 23.87 19.43
N PRO A 33 9.02 22.82 19.77
CA PRO A 33 8.13 22.83 20.94
C PRO A 33 8.82 23.12 22.29
N ARG A 34 10.13 22.98 22.35
CA ARG A 34 10.96 23.21 23.50
C ARG A 34 11.56 24.61 23.55
N GLY A 35 11.22 25.49 22.58
CA GLY A 35 11.72 26.87 22.52
C GLY A 35 13.21 26.98 22.23
N GLY A 36 13.58 27.94 21.42
CA GLY A 36 14.96 28.25 21.05
C GLY A 36 15.23 28.16 19.54
N GLU A 37 16.20 28.96 19.09
CA GLU A 37 16.76 28.84 17.76
C GLU A 37 17.50 27.49 17.65
N SER A 38 16.84 26.48 17.11
CA SER A 38 17.47 25.21 16.88
C SER A 38 18.08 25.17 15.49
N THR A 39 19.40 25.22 15.41
CA THR A 39 20.18 24.94 14.21
C THR A 39 20.30 23.43 13.98
N HIS A 40 19.66 22.61 14.81
CA HIS A 40 19.74 21.15 14.70
C HIS A 40 18.76 20.65 13.66
N ARG A 41 19.27 19.89 12.70
CA ARG A 41 18.46 19.12 11.76
C ARG A 41 17.76 18.00 12.54
N GLN A 42 16.44 17.96 12.42
CA GLN A 42 15.66 16.86 12.96
C GLN A 42 15.62 15.74 11.93
N TYR A 43 15.89 14.53 12.37
CA TYR A 43 15.80 13.33 11.54
C TYR A 43 14.51 12.61 11.86
N TRP A 44 13.90 12.15 10.79
CA TRP A 44 12.74 11.31 10.87
C TRP A 44 12.87 10.17 9.88
N GLY A 45 12.43 8.99 10.25
CA GLY A 45 12.45 7.84 9.36
C GLY A 45 11.42 6.80 9.77
N GLU A 46 10.80 6.19 8.78
CA GLU A 46 9.79 5.17 8.99
C GLU A 46 9.92 4.03 7.98
N ILE A 47 9.51 2.84 8.43
CA ILE A 47 9.24 1.71 7.55
C ILE A 47 7.76 1.76 7.19
N VAL A 48 7.46 1.93 5.91
CA VAL A 48 6.09 1.97 5.39
C VAL A 48 5.70 0.59 4.89
N PRO A 49 4.93 -0.19 5.66
CA PRO A 49 4.50 -1.52 5.26
C PRO A 49 3.42 -1.48 4.19
N GLY A 50 3.32 -2.53 3.40
CA GLY A 50 2.29 -2.71 2.38
C GLY A 50 1.40 -3.91 2.63
N GLY A 51 1.00 -4.60 1.57
CA GLY A 51 0.19 -5.81 1.65
C GLY A 51 1.03 -7.09 1.62
N LEU A 52 0.74 -8.03 2.50
CA LEU A 52 1.33 -9.38 2.43
C LEU A 52 0.65 -10.21 1.36
N GLY A 53 1.39 -11.14 0.77
CA GLY A 53 0.85 -12.12 -0.16
C GLY A 53 -0.20 -13.04 0.47
N ALA A 54 -1.11 -13.52 -0.36
CA ALA A 54 -2.13 -14.47 0.03
C ALA A 54 -1.51 -15.85 0.35
N ARG A 55 -2.25 -16.66 1.08
CA ARG A 55 -1.87 -18.03 1.45
C ARG A 55 -2.85 -19.04 0.86
N ALA A 56 -2.47 -20.31 0.90
CA ALA A 56 -3.33 -21.40 0.42
C ALA A 56 -4.69 -21.51 1.12
N THR A 57 -4.84 -20.91 2.30
CA THR A 57 -6.02 -21.08 3.15
C THR A 57 -6.62 -19.77 3.67
N LYS A 58 -6.02 -18.64 3.38
CA LYS A 58 -6.50 -17.33 3.85
C LYS A 58 -5.88 -16.15 3.13
N ASP A 59 -6.56 -15.03 3.21
CA ASP A 59 -6.13 -13.75 2.66
C ASP A 59 -4.80 -13.26 3.27
N GLY A 60 -4.11 -12.41 2.51
CA GLY A 60 -2.96 -11.65 2.99
C GLY A 60 -3.39 -10.52 3.91
N LEU A 61 -2.50 -10.13 4.82
CA LEU A 61 -2.74 -9.03 5.75
C LEU A 61 -2.38 -7.70 5.10
N SER A 62 -3.21 -6.69 5.32
CA SER A 62 -2.96 -5.32 4.86
C SER A 62 -2.13 -4.56 5.90
N ALA A 63 -1.39 -3.54 5.44
CA ALA A 63 -0.60 -2.66 6.30
C ALA A 63 0.34 -3.41 7.27
N MET A 64 0.93 -4.51 6.80
CA MET A 64 1.81 -5.36 7.58
C MET A 64 3.20 -5.37 6.97
N ALA A 65 4.20 -5.14 7.81
CA ALA A 65 5.59 -5.25 7.38
C ALA A 65 5.89 -6.67 6.86
N CYS A 66 6.70 -6.74 5.81
CA CYS A 66 7.08 -8.02 5.23
C CYS A 66 7.96 -8.83 6.19
N HIS A 67 8.27 -10.06 5.81
CA HIS A 67 9.06 -10.99 6.63
C HIS A 67 10.37 -10.36 7.11
N VAL A 68 10.76 -10.72 8.33
CA VAL A 68 12.04 -10.34 8.97
C VAL A 68 12.10 -8.89 9.44
N THR A 69 11.10 -8.07 9.17
CA THR A 69 11.12 -6.66 9.55
C THR A 69 10.76 -6.45 11.03
N ASN A 70 9.69 -7.10 11.50
CA ASN A 70 9.20 -7.04 12.89
C ASN A 70 9.18 -5.61 13.47
N CYS A 71 8.75 -4.63 12.68
CA CYS A 71 8.67 -3.24 13.08
C CYS A 71 7.21 -2.83 13.25
N PRO A 72 6.84 -2.27 14.43
CA PRO A 72 5.56 -1.64 14.59
C PRO A 72 5.51 -0.32 13.81
N ILE A 73 4.31 0.11 13.48
CA ILE A 73 4.06 1.43 12.94
C ILE A 73 3.99 2.40 14.12
N PRO A 74 4.84 3.43 14.20
CA PRO A 74 4.76 4.42 15.27
C PRO A 74 3.46 5.24 15.17
N PRO A 75 2.93 5.74 16.30
CA PRO A 75 1.81 6.67 16.29
C PRO A 75 2.14 7.93 15.48
N LEU A 76 1.19 8.39 14.66
CA LEU A 76 1.41 9.53 13.78
C LEU A 76 1.70 10.82 14.58
N GLU A 77 0.95 11.02 15.66
CA GLU A 77 1.07 12.17 16.54
C GLU A 77 2.45 12.25 17.21
N ALA A 78 3.03 11.11 17.56
CA ALA A 78 4.37 11.09 18.12
C ALA A 78 5.42 11.51 17.08
N GLN A 79 5.25 11.11 15.83
CA GLN A 79 6.15 11.51 14.74
C GLN A 79 6.03 13.00 14.43
N GLU A 80 4.81 13.56 14.44
CA GLU A 80 4.58 15.01 14.23
C GLU A 80 5.16 15.88 15.35
N ILE A 81 5.26 15.34 16.57
CA ILE A 81 5.90 16.04 17.70
C ILE A 81 7.44 16.04 17.54
N GLU A 82 8.00 14.95 17.00
CA GLU A 82 9.44 14.79 16.89
C GLU A 82 10.04 15.38 15.62
N ALA A 83 9.25 15.49 14.55
CA ALA A 83 9.73 15.95 13.26
C ALA A 83 8.87 17.09 12.69
N PRO A 84 9.46 18.02 11.90
CA PRO A 84 8.72 19.12 11.30
C PRO A 84 7.90 18.64 10.09
N MET A 85 6.92 17.81 10.35
CA MET A 85 6.04 17.22 9.36
C MET A 85 4.62 17.13 9.88
N MET A 86 3.67 16.97 8.97
CA MET A 86 2.27 16.74 9.28
C MET A 86 1.73 15.63 8.36
N PHE A 87 1.10 14.63 8.94
CA PHE A 87 0.39 13.63 8.15
C PHE A 87 -0.89 14.21 7.55
N VAL A 88 -1.05 14.03 6.26
CA VAL A 88 -2.24 14.46 5.51
C VAL A 88 -3.21 13.31 5.35
N GLU A 89 -2.67 12.10 5.11
CA GLU A 89 -3.47 10.92 4.84
C GLU A 89 -2.69 9.64 5.19
N ARG A 90 -3.40 8.69 5.77
CA ARG A 90 -2.96 7.32 5.92
C ARG A 90 -4.17 6.39 5.76
N ALA A 91 -4.22 5.66 4.67
CA ALA A 91 -5.36 4.83 4.30
C ALA A 91 -4.90 3.54 3.59
N LEU A 92 -5.77 2.55 3.56
CA LEU A 92 -5.63 1.44 2.60
C LEU A 92 -6.05 1.94 1.22
N LEU A 93 -5.34 1.50 0.20
CA LEU A 93 -5.61 1.89 -1.18
C LEU A 93 -6.63 0.91 -1.78
N PRO A 94 -7.82 1.37 -2.17
CA PRO A 94 -8.80 0.51 -2.84
C PRO A 94 -8.25 -0.08 -4.14
N ASP A 95 -8.76 -1.26 -4.52
CA ASP A 95 -8.43 -1.97 -5.76
C ASP A 95 -6.93 -2.24 -5.95
N SER A 96 -6.18 -2.30 -4.87
CA SER A 96 -4.73 -2.45 -4.91
C SER A 96 -4.25 -3.87 -4.63
N GLU A 97 -5.13 -4.75 -4.22
CA GLU A 97 -4.79 -6.14 -3.91
C GLU A 97 -4.40 -6.94 -5.16
N GLY A 98 -3.59 -7.97 -5.00
CA GLY A 98 -3.49 -9.06 -5.94
C GLY A 98 -4.68 -9.99 -5.73
N ALA A 99 -5.59 -10.04 -6.72
CA ALA A 99 -6.81 -10.82 -6.62
C ALA A 99 -6.52 -12.32 -6.67
N GLY A 100 -7.39 -13.11 -6.06
CA GLY A 100 -7.30 -14.56 -6.01
C GLY A 100 -8.49 -15.17 -5.28
N LYS A 101 -8.57 -16.49 -5.22
CA LYS A 101 -9.46 -17.19 -4.30
C LYS A 101 -9.23 -16.68 -2.87
N TYR A 102 -7.96 -16.48 -2.54
CA TYR A 102 -7.51 -15.68 -1.40
C TYR A 102 -6.76 -14.47 -1.96
N ARG A 103 -7.23 -13.26 -1.62
CA ARG A 103 -6.58 -12.04 -2.05
C ARG A 103 -5.36 -11.71 -1.19
N SER A 104 -4.47 -10.93 -1.73
CA SER A 104 -3.41 -10.33 -0.92
C SER A 104 -3.94 -9.27 0.04
N GLY A 105 -3.07 -8.79 0.92
CA GLY A 105 -3.30 -7.54 1.64
C GLY A 105 -3.28 -6.34 0.68
N PHE A 106 -4.04 -5.30 1.03
CA PHE A 106 -4.08 -4.04 0.28
C PHE A 106 -2.81 -3.22 0.51
N ALA A 107 -2.46 -2.43 -0.49
CA ALA A 107 -1.43 -1.41 -0.36
C ALA A 107 -1.89 -0.28 0.58
N GLN A 108 -0.94 0.45 1.12
CA GLN A 108 -1.20 1.70 1.84
C GLN A 108 -0.98 2.90 0.92
N ARG A 109 -1.78 3.92 1.14
CA ARG A 109 -1.55 5.29 0.73
C ARG A 109 -1.15 6.08 1.98
N ARG A 110 0.00 6.71 1.93
CA ARG A 110 0.51 7.54 3.00
C ARG A 110 0.99 8.85 2.41
N LYS A 111 0.44 9.95 2.90
CA LYS A 111 0.79 11.29 2.46
C LYS A 111 1.14 12.14 3.68
N TRP A 112 2.28 12.79 3.63
CA TRP A 112 2.70 13.75 4.63
C TRP A 112 3.22 15.03 3.97
N LYS A 113 3.25 16.09 4.73
CA LYS A 113 3.65 17.43 4.31
C LYS A 113 4.81 17.90 5.17
N ILE A 114 5.83 18.49 4.55
CA ILE A 114 6.92 19.10 5.31
C ILE A 114 6.49 20.44 5.91
N MET A 115 6.79 20.62 7.18
CA MET A 115 6.46 21.82 7.96
C MET A 115 7.72 22.57 8.41
N GLY A 116 8.89 22.11 8.01
CA GLY A 116 10.20 22.72 8.27
C GLY A 116 10.82 23.26 6.99
N TYR A 117 11.94 23.95 7.15
CA TYR A 117 12.73 24.49 6.04
C TYR A 117 13.85 23.51 5.68
N ASP A 118 14.33 23.58 4.44
CA ASP A 118 15.45 22.78 3.91
C ASP A 118 15.30 21.26 4.13
N GLY A 119 14.11 20.73 3.82
CA GLY A 119 13.85 19.31 3.89
C GLY A 119 14.69 18.53 2.88
N LEU A 120 15.27 17.41 3.30
CA LEU A 120 15.95 16.46 2.44
C LEU A 120 15.32 15.10 2.63
N LEU A 121 14.73 14.57 1.55
CA LEU A 121 14.13 13.25 1.53
C LEU A 121 15.11 12.23 0.96
N SER A 122 15.29 11.13 1.66
CA SER A 122 15.87 9.90 1.13
C SER A 122 14.80 8.81 1.19
N HIS A 123 14.64 8.05 0.13
CA HIS A 123 13.68 6.95 0.11
C HIS A 123 14.29 5.68 -0.48
N VAL A 124 13.82 4.55 0.02
CA VAL A 124 14.10 3.22 -0.55
C VAL A 124 12.78 2.49 -0.71
N SER A 125 12.58 1.89 -1.87
CA SER A 125 11.34 1.21 -2.20
C SER A 125 11.63 -0.14 -2.83
N GLN A 126 11.12 -1.19 -2.25
CA GLN A 126 11.09 -2.50 -2.88
C GLN A 126 9.83 -2.63 -3.75
N LYS A 127 9.90 -3.50 -4.75
CA LYS A 127 8.76 -3.74 -5.66
C LYS A 127 8.31 -2.49 -6.46
N SER A 128 9.24 -1.61 -6.82
CA SER A 128 8.91 -0.43 -7.65
C SER A 128 8.69 -0.79 -9.12
N PHE A 129 9.35 -1.82 -9.63
CA PHE A 129 9.31 -2.18 -11.06
C PHE A 129 8.77 -3.59 -11.32
N ILE A 130 8.99 -4.50 -10.40
CA ILE A 130 8.55 -5.90 -10.51
C ILE A 130 7.46 -6.13 -9.47
N PRO A 131 6.20 -6.29 -9.89
CA PRO A 131 5.11 -6.49 -8.96
C PRO A 131 5.26 -7.81 -8.18
N PRO A 132 4.75 -7.89 -6.96
CA PRO A 132 4.64 -9.15 -6.24
C PRO A 132 3.82 -10.16 -7.01
N GLN A 133 4.38 -11.35 -7.23
CA GLN A 133 3.73 -12.37 -8.07
C GLN A 133 2.65 -13.14 -7.30
N GLY A 134 1.53 -13.41 -7.97
CA GLY A 134 0.50 -14.33 -7.49
C GLY A 134 0.87 -15.80 -7.73
N LEU A 135 0.08 -16.70 -7.17
CA LEU A 135 0.25 -18.15 -7.30
C LEU A 135 -1.06 -18.82 -7.77
N PHE A 136 -0.94 -19.87 -8.55
CA PHE A 136 -2.07 -20.71 -9.00
C PHE A 136 -3.24 -19.95 -9.63
N GLY A 137 -2.95 -18.99 -10.49
CA GLY A 137 -3.97 -18.16 -11.15
C GLY A 137 -4.34 -16.90 -10.36
N GLY A 138 -3.75 -16.66 -9.20
CA GLY A 138 -3.87 -15.39 -8.52
C GLY A 138 -3.14 -14.27 -9.26
N GLU A 139 -3.71 -13.07 -9.23
CA GLU A 139 -3.13 -11.89 -9.87
C GLU A 139 -1.89 -11.38 -9.13
N PRO A 140 -0.96 -10.74 -9.84
CA PRO A 140 0.10 -9.99 -9.19
C PRO A 140 -0.47 -8.81 -8.38
N GLY A 141 0.26 -8.38 -7.37
CA GLY A 141 -0.04 -7.15 -6.66
C GLY A 141 0.41 -5.92 -7.44
N ARG A 142 0.14 -4.74 -6.90
CA ARG A 142 0.63 -3.48 -7.45
C ARG A 142 2.08 -3.20 -7.04
N CYS A 143 2.79 -2.44 -7.87
CA CYS A 143 4.08 -1.87 -7.52
C CYS A 143 3.95 -0.69 -6.55
N SER A 144 5.02 -0.40 -5.81
CA SER A 144 5.13 0.81 -5.00
C SER A 144 5.50 2.02 -5.86
N GLN A 145 5.10 3.20 -5.41
CA GLN A 145 5.35 4.47 -6.09
C GLN A 145 5.52 5.60 -5.08
N TRP A 146 6.42 6.54 -5.40
CA TRP A 146 6.61 7.75 -4.62
C TRP A 146 6.31 8.98 -5.48
N ILE A 147 5.58 9.94 -4.91
CA ILE A 147 5.13 11.13 -5.61
C ILE A 147 5.36 12.34 -4.71
N ILE A 148 6.06 13.34 -5.22
CA ILE A 148 6.20 14.63 -4.56
C ILE A 148 5.15 15.57 -5.16
N ASN A 149 4.44 16.31 -4.30
CA ASN A 149 3.43 17.30 -4.67
C ASN A 149 2.31 16.75 -5.55
N GLU A 150 1.85 15.54 -5.25
CA GLU A 150 0.75 14.91 -5.95
C GLU A 150 -0.46 15.84 -6.11
N GLY A 151 -0.95 15.95 -7.36
CA GLY A 151 -2.08 16.81 -7.74
C GLY A 151 -1.75 18.28 -7.85
N LYS A 152 -0.47 18.69 -7.73
CA LYS A 152 -0.04 20.09 -7.90
C LYS A 152 0.69 20.29 -9.23
N PRO A 153 0.82 21.55 -9.72
CA PRO A 153 1.54 21.83 -10.99
C PRO A 153 3.01 21.38 -11.00
N ASN A 154 3.62 21.24 -9.84
CA ASN A 154 5.00 20.77 -9.65
C ASN A 154 5.07 19.32 -9.17
N GLU A 155 4.08 18.50 -9.52
CA GLU A 155 4.09 17.07 -9.24
C GLU A 155 5.32 16.40 -9.85
N ARG A 156 5.98 15.55 -9.07
CA ARG A 156 7.09 14.71 -9.52
C ARG A 156 6.90 13.26 -9.08
N VAL A 157 6.76 12.36 -10.01
CA VAL A 157 6.83 10.93 -9.74
C VAL A 157 8.30 10.51 -9.66
N LEU A 158 8.68 9.82 -8.58
CA LEU A 158 10.04 9.33 -8.43
C LEU A 158 10.17 7.98 -9.14
N GLU A 159 10.93 7.98 -10.22
CA GLU A 159 11.10 6.80 -11.10
C GLU A 159 12.17 5.81 -10.59
N TYR A 160 12.73 6.05 -9.41
CA TYR A 160 13.80 5.23 -8.84
C TYR A 160 13.30 4.44 -7.64
N SER A 161 13.83 3.23 -7.49
CA SER A 161 13.60 2.42 -6.27
C SER A 161 14.34 2.96 -5.05
N MET A 162 15.31 3.83 -5.25
CA MET A 162 16.09 4.48 -4.22
C MET A 162 16.48 5.88 -4.68
N GLY A 163 16.16 6.86 -3.87
CA GLY A 163 16.56 8.25 -4.07
C GLY A 163 17.15 8.80 -2.79
N ASP A 164 18.18 9.60 -2.92
CA ASP A 164 18.86 10.24 -1.80
C ASP A 164 18.99 11.74 -2.03
N VAL A 165 18.91 12.48 -0.92
CA VAL A 165 19.11 13.93 -0.88
C VAL A 165 18.16 14.70 -1.84
N ILE A 166 16.89 14.29 -1.88
CA ILE A 166 15.87 14.99 -2.67
C ILE A 166 15.41 16.23 -1.89
N PRO A 167 15.64 17.44 -2.39
CA PRO A 167 15.25 18.65 -1.68
C PRO A 167 13.73 18.80 -1.65
N LEU A 168 13.22 19.20 -0.48
CA LEU A 168 11.84 19.55 -0.24
C LEU A 168 11.76 20.95 0.36
N GLU A 169 10.79 21.73 -0.09
CA GLU A 169 10.49 23.06 0.41
C GLU A 169 9.34 23.01 1.44
N TYR A 170 9.21 24.06 2.24
CA TYR A 170 8.08 24.21 3.15
C TYR A 170 6.75 24.04 2.41
N GLY A 171 5.92 23.13 2.88
CA GLY A 171 4.61 22.86 2.28
C GLY A 171 4.59 21.83 1.16
N ASP A 172 5.76 21.31 0.76
CA ASP A 172 5.81 20.17 -0.14
C ASP A 172 5.18 18.93 0.51
N THR A 173 4.56 18.11 -0.31
CA THR A 173 3.94 16.86 0.13
C THR A 173 4.67 15.66 -0.47
N VAL A 174 4.80 14.61 0.31
CA VAL A 174 5.34 13.31 -0.13
C VAL A 174 4.24 12.27 0.01
N THR A 175 3.91 11.61 -1.09
CA THR A 175 2.96 10.49 -1.12
C THR A 175 3.72 9.20 -1.40
N CYS A 176 3.56 8.23 -0.52
CA CYS A 176 3.99 6.86 -0.72
C CYS A 176 2.78 5.98 -0.97
N LEU A 177 2.72 5.37 -2.14
CA LEU A 177 1.81 4.28 -2.46
C LEU A 177 2.61 2.99 -2.35
N THR A 178 2.35 2.19 -1.33
CA THR A 178 3.12 0.95 -1.14
C THR A 178 2.77 -0.11 -2.16
N ALA A 179 3.60 -1.12 -2.31
CA ALA A 179 3.20 -2.33 -3.02
C ALA A 179 2.16 -3.11 -2.19
N SER A 180 1.30 -3.86 -2.86
CA SER A 180 0.49 -4.91 -2.24
C SER A 180 1.20 -6.26 -2.29
N GLY A 181 0.52 -7.35 -2.04
CA GLY A 181 1.03 -8.70 -2.26
C GLY A 181 0.42 -9.37 -3.49
N GLY A 182 0.88 -10.56 -3.83
CA GLY A 182 0.26 -11.42 -4.85
C GLY A 182 -0.93 -12.21 -4.30
N GLY A 183 -1.94 -12.47 -5.13
CA GLY A 183 -3.09 -13.32 -4.83
C GLY A 183 -2.76 -14.82 -4.91
N TYR A 184 -3.67 -15.66 -4.44
CA TYR A 184 -3.54 -17.11 -4.47
C TYR A 184 -4.82 -17.76 -5.01
N GLY A 185 -4.70 -18.58 -6.04
CA GLY A 185 -5.82 -19.27 -6.69
C GLY A 185 -6.65 -18.35 -7.59
N ASP A 186 -7.56 -18.91 -8.36
CA ASP A 186 -8.40 -18.16 -9.30
C ASP A 186 -9.33 -17.20 -8.54
N PRO A 187 -9.34 -15.89 -8.87
CA PRO A 187 -10.24 -14.92 -8.27
C PRO A 187 -11.73 -15.27 -8.39
N PHE A 188 -12.12 -15.98 -9.46
CA PHE A 188 -13.50 -16.42 -9.67
C PHE A 188 -13.94 -17.51 -8.67
N GLU A 189 -13.00 -18.15 -7.99
CA GLU A 189 -13.28 -19.11 -6.91
C GLU A 189 -13.42 -18.43 -5.53
N ARG A 190 -13.20 -17.11 -5.44
CA ARG A 190 -13.35 -16.39 -4.17
C ARG A 190 -14.79 -16.47 -3.68
N ASP A 191 -14.94 -16.69 -2.37
CA ASP A 191 -16.26 -16.66 -1.72
C ASP A 191 -16.95 -15.31 -1.99
N VAL A 192 -18.18 -15.38 -2.47
CA VAL A 192 -18.99 -14.21 -2.81
C VAL A 192 -19.22 -13.31 -1.58
N ALA A 193 -19.38 -13.89 -0.40
CA ALA A 193 -19.56 -13.13 0.84
C ALA A 193 -18.31 -12.31 1.19
N LEU A 194 -17.10 -12.85 0.96
CA LEU A 194 -15.86 -12.12 1.18
C LEU A 194 -15.66 -10.98 0.17
N VAL A 195 -16.13 -11.15 -1.09
CA VAL A 195 -16.10 -10.05 -2.07
C VAL A 195 -17.05 -8.94 -1.66
N LEU A 196 -18.27 -9.30 -1.22
CA LEU A 196 -19.25 -8.33 -0.75
C LEU A 196 -18.74 -7.57 0.49
N GLU A 197 -18.08 -8.26 1.41
CA GLU A 197 -17.44 -7.61 2.58
C GLU A 197 -16.40 -6.58 2.14
N ASP A 198 -15.49 -6.95 1.24
CA ASP A 198 -14.46 -6.04 0.73
C ASP A 198 -15.08 -4.82 0.02
N VAL A 199 -16.19 -5.00 -0.72
CA VAL A 199 -16.92 -3.90 -1.36
C VAL A 199 -17.61 -3.01 -0.33
N THR A 200 -18.24 -3.61 0.67
CA THR A 200 -18.93 -2.87 1.76
C THR A 200 -17.94 -2.02 2.57
N LEU A 201 -16.72 -2.52 2.75
CA LEU A 201 -15.63 -1.79 3.40
C LEU A 201 -14.97 -0.73 2.50
N GLY A 202 -15.39 -0.62 1.22
CA GLY A 202 -14.81 0.32 0.26
C GLY A 202 -13.39 -0.05 -0.19
N LEU A 203 -12.96 -1.29 0.03
CA LEU A 203 -11.63 -1.78 -0.32
C LEU A 203 -11.56 -2.35 -1.75
N VAL A 204 -12.70 -2.84 -2.26
CA VAL A 204 -12.85 -3.32 -3.64
C VAL A 204 -14.02 -2.57 -4.28
N SER A 205 -13.82 -2.03 -5.47
CA SER A 205 -14.89 -1.38 -6.23
C SER A 205 -15.89 -2.40 -6.77
N ILE A 206 -17.14 -1.97 -6.97
CA ILE A 206 -18.18 -2.79 -7.61
C ILE A 206 -17.74 -3.24 -9.01
N GLU A 207 -17.05 -2.37 -9.73
CA GLU A 207 -16.50 -2.68 -11.04
C GLU A 207 -15.45 -3.80 -10.96
N ARG A 208 -14.51 -3.73 -10.01
CA ARG A 208 -13.51 -4.76 -9.79
C ARG A 208 -14.14 -6.07 -9.29
N ALA A 209 -15.14 -6.00 -8.41
CA ALA A 209 -15.91 -7.16 -7.97
C ALA A 209 -16.52 -7.92 -9.16
N LYS A 210 -17.09 -7.18 -10.11
CA LYS A 210 -17.68 -7.74 -11.31
C LYS A 210 -16.63 -8.31 -12.27
N ASN A 211 -15.61 -7.52 -12.62
CA ASN A 211 -14.69 -7.83 -13.70
C ASN A 211 -13.63 -8.86 -13.29
N VAL A 212 -13.17 -8.83 -12.04
CA VAL A 212 -12.07 -9.65 -11.54
C VAL A 212 -12.55 -10.85 -10.74
N TYR A 213 -13.60 -10.68 -9.93
CA TYR A 213 -14.12 -11.75 -9.07
C TYR A 213 -15.39 -12.41 -9.63
N GLY A 214 -15.97 -11.85 -10.69
CA GLY A 214 -17.21 -12.36 -11.29
C GLY A 214 -18.40 -12.26 -10.33
N VAL A 215 -18.48 -11.21 -9.52
CA VAL A 215 -19.55 -10.98 -8.55
C VAL A 215 -20.32 -9.72 -8.93
N ALA A 216 -21.60 -9.87 -9.28
CA ALA A 216 -22.50 -8.76 -9.55
C ALA A 216 -23.10 -8.23 -8.26
N ILE A 217 -22.90 -6.94 -7.98
CA ILE A 217 -23.40 -6.26 -6.77
C ILE A 217 -24.22 -5.04 -7.20
N ASP A 218 -25.41 -4.92 -6.65
CA ASP A 218 -26.26 -3.73 -6.85
C ASP A 218 -25.65 -2.53 -6.09
N PRO A 219 -25.34 -1.43 -6.80
CA PRO A 219 -24.71 -0.26 -6.19
C PRO A 219 -25.62 0.50 -5.21
N ALA A 220 -26.94 0.37 -5.32
CA ALA A 220 -27.88 1.09 -4.46
C ALA A 220 -28.14 0.36 -3.14
N THR A 221 -28.15 -0.97 -3.17
CA THR A 221 -28.51 -1.80 -2.01
C THR A 221 -27.30 -2.53 -1.40
N LEU A 222 -26.16 -2.55 -2.09
CA LEU A 222 -24.98 -3.35 -1.75
C LEU A 222 -25.33 -4.83 -1.49
N THR A 223 -26.21 -5.39 -2.35
CA THR A 223 -26.59 -6.79 -2.30
C THR A 223 -26.08 -7.54 -3.54
N VAL A 224 -25.78 -8.82 -3.38
CA VAL A 224 -25.32 -9.66 -4.49
C VAL A 224 -26.52 -10.06 -5.36
N ASP A 225 -26.40 -9.86 -6.68
CA ASP A 225 -27.25 -10.49 -7.67
C ASP A 225 -26.73 -11.91 -7.95
N ALA A 226 -27.45 -12.90 -7.44
CA ALA A 226 -27.03 -14.29 -7.51
C ALA A 226 -27.09 -14.84 -8.94
N GLU A 227 -28.10 -14.47 -9.75
CA GLU A 227 -28.28 -14.94 -11.12
C GLU A 227 -27.20 -14.36 -12.03
N ALA A 228 -26.99 -13.04 -11.96
CA ALA A 228 -25.93 -12.38 -12.71
C ALA A 228 -24.53 -12.87 -12.30
N THR A 229 -24.28 -13.10 -11.02
CA THR A 229 -23.03 -13.67 -10.52
C THR A 229 -22.78 -15.07 -11.07
N GLN A 230 -23.79 -15.93 -11.06
CA GLN A 230 -23.70 -17.27 -11.63
C GLN A 230 -23.42 -17.23 -13.15
N ALA A 231 -24.09 -16.35 -13.87
CA ALA A 231 -23.87 -16.17 -15.32
C ALA A 231 -22.44 -15.69 -15.62
N LEU A 232 -21.93 -14.70 -14.87
CA LEU A 232 -20.56 -14.19 -15.02
C LEU A 232 -19.53 -15.30 -14.79
N ARG A 233 -19.69 -16.09 -13.72
CA ARG A 233 -18.76 -17.19 -13.40
C ARG A 233 -18.84 -18.36 -14.35
N ALA A 234 -20.02 -18.62 -14.94
CA ALA A 234 -20.19 -19.68 -15.96
C ALA A 234 -19.59 -19.29 -17.31
N ALA A 235 -19.62 -18.02 -17.69
CA ALA A 235 -19.12 -17.54 -18.98
C ALA A 235 -17.59 -17.65 -19.14
N ARG A 236 -16.84 -17.84 -18.03
CA ARG A 236 -15.37 -17.98 -18.06
C ARG A 236 -14.89 -19.43 -18.20
N LYS A 237 -15.78 -20.41 -18.07
CA LYS A 237 -15.46 -21.82 -18.29
C LYS A 237 -15.48 -22.12 -19.79
#